data_30b052e4d836b91e282b8216f1805e98
#
_entry.id   30b052e4d836b91e282b8216f1805e98
#
_cell.length_a   1.000
_cell.length_b   1.000
_cell.length_c   1.000
_cell.angle_alpha   90.00
_cell.angle_beta   90.00
_cell.angle_gamma   90.00
#
_symmetry.space_group_name_H-M   'P 1'
#
loop_
_entity.id
_entity.type
_entity.pdbx_description
1 polymer ?
#
loop_
_entity_poly.entity_id
_entity_poly.type
_entity_poly.pdbx_seq_one_letter_code
_entity_poly.pdbx_strand_id
1 'polypeptide(L)'
;SAASDVYKRQAINNPGKYERYNHFTGLDEPVIQFLEDDGEITNFLEHVYHIVDASVKRYMDRGFTNLMICFGCTGGQHRSVYSAQHLAEHLNTKFGVKVHLVHREQNIEQLFNPTL
;
A
#
# COMPACT_ATOMS: atom_id res chain seq x y z
N SER A 1 8.28 -3.99 10.72
CA SER A 1 8.52 -4.97 9.67
C SER A 1 9.61 -4.49 8.71
N ALA A 2 10.17 -5.40 7.95
CA ALA A 2 11.21 -5.06 6.96
C ALA A 2 10.68 -4.06 5.91
N ALA A 3 9.45 -4.21 5.47
CA ALA A 3 8.83 -3.31 4.51
C ALA A 3 8.65 -1.90 5.08
N SER A 4 8.29 -1.79 6.36
CA SER A 4 8.17 -0.51 7.03
C SER A 4 9.52 0.20 7.14
N ASP A 5 10.61 -0.54 7.43
CA ASP A 5 11.95 0.02 7.52
C ASP A 5 12.45 0.50 6.16
N VAL A 6 12.21 -0.24 5.11
CA VAL A 6 12.56 0.17 3.74
C VAL A 6 11.83 1.47 3.39
N TYR A 7 10.55 1.53 3.70
CA TYR A 7 9.73 2.71 3.46
C TYR A 7 10.29 3.96 4.14
N LYS A 8 10.69 3.86 5.41
CA LYS A 8 11.24 4.99 6.15
C LYS A 8 12.55 5.51 5.59
N ARG A 9 13.29 4.66 4.89
CA ARG A 9 14.58 5.00 4.29
C ARG A 9 14.47 5.55 2.88
N GLN A 10 13.29 5.47 2.27
CA GLN A 10 13.06 6.00 0.94
C GLN A 10 12.85 7.52 0.99
N ALA A 11 13.25 8.20 -0.08
CA ALA A 11 13.08 9.65 -0.20
C ALA A 11 11.67 10.02 -0.65
N ILE A 12 10.66 9.38 -0.08
CA ILE A 12 9.26 9.67 -0.39
C ILE A 12 8.84 10.91 0.39
N ASN A 13 8.42 11.93 -0.34
CA ASN A 13 7.96 13.17 0.28
C ASN A 13 6.73 12.91 1.16
N ASN A 14 6.70 13.60 2.29
CA ASN A 14 5.64 13.42 3.27
C ASN A 14 4.60 14.54 3.16
N PRO A 15 3.37 14.25 2.67
CA PRO A 15 2.31 15.26 2.63
C PRO A 15 1.95 15.80 4.00
N GLY A 16 2.21 15.04 5.07
CA GLY A 16 1.94 15.46 6.43
C GLY A 16 2.74 16.67 6.92
N LYS A 17 3.78 17.07 6.18
CA LYS A 17 4.53 18.30 6.46
C LYS A 17 3.74 19.56 6.06
N TYR A 18 2.69 19.43 5.30
CA TYR A 18 1.94 20.55 4.74
C TYR A 18 0.54 20.56 5.28
N GLU A 19 0.15 21.67 5.88
CA GLU A 19 -1.15 21.86 6.51
C GLU A 19 -2.31 21.63 5.54
N ARG A 20 -2.12 21.97 4.27
CA ARG A 20 -3.16 21.81 3.23
C ARG A 20 -3.60 20.37 3.00
N TYR A 21 -2.82 19.38 3.44
CA TYR A 21 -3.15 17.96 3.28
C TYR A 21 -3.67 17.32 4.56
N ASN A 22 -3.81 18.08 5.65
CA ASN A 22 -4.18 17.52 6.97
C ASN A 22 -5.55 16.87 6.98
N HIS A 23 -6.46 17.31 6.13
CA HIS A 23 -7.83 16.79 6.05
C HIS A 23 -8.02 15.73 4.96
N PHE A 24 -6.95 15.37 4.25
CA PHE A 24 -6.99 14.40 3.17
C PHE A 24 -6.17 13.17 3.53
N THR A 25 -6.49 12.04 2.89
CA THR A 25 -5.76 10.78 3.06
C THR A 25 -5.10 10.37 1.74
N GLY A 26 -4.40 9.26 1.76
CA GLY A 26 -3.82 8.67 0.55
C GLY A 26 -4.85 8.17 -0.47
N LEU A 27 -6.14 8.24 -0.14
CA LEU A 27 -7.23 7.93 -1.08
C LEU A 27 -7.77 9.17 -1.77
N ASP A 28 -7.38 10.35 -1.34
CA ASP A 28 -7.90 11.61 -1.86
C ASP A 28 -6.98 12.17 -2.95
N GLU A 29 -7.57 12.70 -4.01
CA GLU A 29 -6.85 13.15 -5.20
C GLU A 29 -5.71 14.13 -4.93
N PRO A 30 -5.87 15.15 -4.07
CA PRO A 30 -4.76 16.09 -3.81
C PRO A 30 -3.53 15.39 -3.24
N VAL A 31 -3.71 14.40 -2.36
CA VAL A 31 -2.61 13.64 -1.78
C VAL A 31 -2.02 12.68 -2.81
N ILE A 32 -2.88 12.03 -3.59
CA ILE A 32 -2.44 11.12 -4.66
C ILE A 32 -1.52 11.86 -5.63
N GLN A 33 -1.95 13.04 -6.10
CA GLN A 33 -1.15 13.84 -7.01
C GLN A 33 0.17 14.27 -6.40
N PHE A 34 0.15 14.70 -5.14
CA PHE A 34 1.37 15.08 -4.44
C PHE A 34 2.36 13.91 -4.37
N LEU A 35 1.88 12.72 -4.03
CA LEU A 35 2.73 11.54 -3.87
C LEU A 35 3.28 11.07 -5.22
N GLU A 36 2.51 11.17 -6.29
CA GLU A 36 2.91 10.69 -7.61
C GLU A 36 3.80 11.67 -8.37
N ASP A 37 3.85 12.93 -7.94
CA ASP A 37 4.45 14.02 -8.70
C ASP A 37 5.94 13.79 -9.02
N ASP A 38 6.73 13.31 -8.07
CA ASP A 38 8.15 13.05 -8.26
C ASP A 38 8.49 11.60 -8.63
N GLY A 39 7.49 10.73 -8.72
CA GLY A 39 7.66 9.32 -9.06
C GLY A 39 8.26 8.44 -7.97
N GLU A 40 8.60 8.99 -6.81
CA GLU A 40 9.28 8.23 -5.76
C GLU A 40 8.40 7.14 -5.16
N ILE A 41 7.11 7.43 -4.91
CA ILE A 41 6.21 6.42 -4.35
C ILE A 41 5.92 5.31 -5.35
N THR A 42 5.83 5.65 -6.63
CA THR A 42 5.64 4.67 -7.70
C THR A 42 6.84 3.73 -7.77
N ASN A 43 8.04 4.28 -7.72
CA ASN A 43 9.28 3.50 -7.72
C ASN A 43 9.36 2.59 -6.49
N PHE A 44 9.02 3.11 -5.32
CA PHE A 44 8.95 2.33 -4.09
C PHE A 44 7.99 1.14 -4.24
N LEU A 45 6.79 1.40 -4.75
CA LEU A 45 5.77 0.35 -4.90
C LEU A 45 6.18 -0.72 -5.90
N GLU A 46 6.89 -0.38 -6.96
CA GLU A 46 7.41 -1.39 -7.89
C GLU A 46 8.34 -2.37 -7.19
N HIS A 47 9.20 -1.89 -6.31
CA HIS A 47 10.07 -2.76 -5.50
C HIS A 47 9.24 -3.61 -4.52
N VAL A 48 8.25 -3.02 -3.89
CA VAL A 48 7.34 -3.74 -3.00
C VAL A 48 6.59 -4.83 -3.76
N TYR A 49 6.08 -4.52 -4.95
CA TYR A 49 5.38 -5.50 -5.78
C TYR A 49 6.27 -6.70 -6.09
N HIS A 50 7.53 -6.47 -6.42
CA HIS A 50 8.48 -7.56 -6.69
C HIS A 50 8.61 -8.49 -5.49
N ILE A 51 8.84 -7.95 -4.31
CA ILE A 51 9.01 -8.72 -3.09
C ILE A 51 7.73 -9.46 -2.74
N VAL A 52 6.60 -8.76 -2.76
CA VAL A 52 5.32 -9.31 -2.34
C VAL A 52 4.81 -10.35 -3.34
N ASP A 53 4.96 -10.09 -4.65
CA ASP A 53 4.56 -11.05 -5.68
C ASP A 53 5.27 -12.38 -5.52
N ALA A 54 6.57 -12.36 -5.23
CA ALA A 54 7.34 -13.57 -4.97
C ALA A 54 6.82 -14.32 -3.74
N SER A 55 6.46 -13.58 -2.68
CA SER A 55 5.91 -14.17 -1.46
C SER A 55 4.53 -14.77 -1.68
N VAL A 56 3.67 -14.06 -2.40
CA VAL A 56 2.31 -14.55 -2.68
C VAL A 56 2.37 -15.82 -3.53
N LYS A 57 3.20 -15.81 -4.56
CA LYS A 57 3.37 -16.98 -5.44
C LYS A 57 3.85 -18.19 -4.65
N ARG A 58 4.82 -18.01 -3.76
CA ARG A 58 5.32 -19.09 -2.90
C ARG A 58 4.24 -19.61 -1.97
N TYR A 59 3.46 -18.72 -1.37
CA TYR A 59 2.37 -19.11 -0.47
C TYR A 59 1.29 -19.89 -1.21
N MET A 60 0.93 -19.46 -2.42
CA MET A 60 -0.03 -20.19 -3.25
C MET A 60 0.49 -21.58 -3.64
N ASP A 61 1.75 -21.66 -4.04
CA ASP A 61 2.37 -22.93 -4.44
C ASP A 61 2.44 -23.92 -3.29
N ARG A 62 2.55 -23.43 -2.04
CA ARG A 62 2.59 -24.26 -0.84
C ARG A 62 1.23 -24.50 -0.20
N GLY A 63 0.18 -23.97 -0.78
CA GLY A 63 -1.19 -24.12 -0.26
C GLY A 63 -1.51 -23.27 0.97
N PHE A 64 -0.68 -22.30 1.31
CA PHE A 64 -1.00 -21.35 2.37
C PHE A 64 -2.13 -20.42 1.91
N THR A 65 -3.03 -20.08 2.84
CA THR A 65 -4.24 -19.34 2.52
C THR A 65 -4.22 -17.89 3.02
N ASN A 66 -3.26 -17.55 3.88
CA ASN A 66 -3.22 -16.22 4.49
C ASN A 66 -1.81 -15.63 4.45
N LEU A 67 -1.72 -14.37 4.04
CA LEU A 67 -0.51 -13.56 4.11
C LEU A 67 -0.91 -12.18 4.60
N MET A 68 -0.22 -11.68 5.62
CA MET A 68 -0.46 -10.34 6.14
C MET A 68 0.69 -9.42 5.76
N ILE A 69 0.35 -8.26 5.19
CA ILE A 69 1.31 -7.23 4.81
C ILE A 69 0.86 -5.91 5.45
N CYS A 70 1.78 -5.25 6.12
CA CYS A 70 1.47 -4.00 6.81
C CYS A 70 2.32 -2.86 6.27
N PHE A 71 1.70 -1.70 6.09
CA PHE A 71 2.39 -0.46 5.80
C PHE A 71 2.23 0.50 6.97
N GLY A 72 3.30 1.21 7.28
CA GLY A 72 3.27 2.23 8.31
C GLY A 72 3.92 3.52 7.83
N CYS A 73 3.41 4.64 8.30
CA CYS A 73 4.05 5.94 8.13
C CYS A 73 3.70 6.81 9.32
N THR A 74 4.37 7.95 9.43
CA THR A 74 4.05 8.90 10.48
C THR A 74 2.60 9.34 10.32
N GLY A 75 1.78 9.09 11.33
CA GLY A 75 0.36 9.42 11.32
C GLY A 75 -0.56 8.45 10.59
N GLY A 76 -0.05 7.47 9.82
CA GLY A 76 -0.86 6.44 9.16
C GLY A 76 -1.94 6.99 8.23
N GLN A 77 -1.72 8.13 7.58
CA GLN A 77 -2.77 8.88 6.89
C GLN A 77 -2.55 9.00 5.37
N HIS A 78 -1.34 9.19 4.93
CA HIS A 78 -1.05 9.52 3.52
C HIS A 78 -0.35 8.38 2.79
N ARG A 79 0.97 8.24 3.01
CA ARG A 79 1.80 7.29 2.26
C ARG A 79 1.40 5.84 2.50
N SER A 80 1.11 5.47 3.76
CA SER A 80 0.71 4.10 4.09
C SER A 80 -0.64 3.74 3.48
N VAL A 81 -1.59 4.67 3.50
CA VAL A 81 -2.92 4.45 2.92
C VAL A 81 -2.83 4.28 1.41
N TYR A 82 -2.10 5.17 0.74
CA TYR A 82 -1.87 5.06 -0.70
C TYR A 82 -1.21 3.72 -1.06
N SER A 83 -0.14 3.37 -0.34
CA SER A 83 0.62 2.15 -0.64
C SER A 83 -0.20 0.87 -0.42
N ALA A 84 -0.93 0.80 0.69
CA ALA A 84 -1.77 -0.36 0.99
C ALA A 84 -2.89 -0.52 -0.03
N GLN A 85 -3.51 0.58 -0.44
CA GLN A 85 -4.57 0.56 -1.44
C GLN A 85 -4.06 0.02 -2.78
N HIS A 86 -2.93 0.53 -3.25
CA HIS A 86 -2.35 0.12 -4.52
C HIS A 86 -1.88 -1.33 -4.49
N LEU A 87 -1.29 -1.78 -3.38
CA LEU A 87 -0.88 -3.17 -3.27
C LEU A 87 -2.08 -4.12 -3.28
N ALA A 88 -3.15 -3.77 -2.58
CA ALA A 88 -4.36 -4.59 -2.57
C ALA A 88 -4.94 -4.75 -3.98
N GLU A 89 -5.05 -3.65 -4.71
CA GLU A 89 -5.52 -3.66 -6.09
C GLU A 89 -4.60 -4.48 -7.01
N HIS A 90 -3.30 -4.30 -6.84
CA HIS A 90 -2.29 -5.04 -7.61
C HIS A 90 -2.41 -6.56 -7.42
N LEU A 91 -2.50 -7.01 -6.17
CA LEU A 91 -2.57 -8.43 -5.86
C LEU A 91 -3.88 -9.06 -6.34
N ASN A 92 -4.99 -8.36 -6.17
CA ASN A 92 -6.28 -8.84 -6.66
C ASN A 92 -6.27 -8.95 -8.18
N THR A 93 -5.73 -7.96 -8.87
CA THR A 93 -5.67 -7.95 -10.34
C THR A 93 -4.72 -9.00 -10.89
N LYS A 94 -3.52 -9.10 -10.32
CA LYS A 94 -2.47 -9.98 -10.85
C LYS A 94 -2.74 -11.45 -10.55
N PHE A 95 -3.12 -11.77 -9.32
CA PHE A 95 -3.27 -13.15 -8.86
C PHE A 95 -4.71 -13.61 -8.76
N GLY A 96 -5.67 -12.71 -8.90
CA GLY A 96 -7.09 -13.05 -8.73
C GLY A 96 -7.46 -13.47 -7.33
N VAL A 97 -6.64 -13.18 -6.35
CA VAL A 97 -6.85 -13.60 -4.97
C VAL A 97 -7.78 -12.65 -4.23
N LYS A 98 -8.45 -13.18 -3.21
CA LYS A 98 -9.22 -12.36 -2.29
C LYS A 98 -8.29 -11.51 -1.44
N VAL A 99 -8.57 -10.21 -1.32
CA VAL A 99 -7.79 -9.29 -0.49
C VAL A 99 -8.71 -8.60 0.49
N HIS A 100 -8.31 -8.60 1.76
CA HIS A 100 -9.00 -7.84 2.80
C HIS A 100 -8.10 -6.66 3.19
N LEU A 101 -8.50 -5.48 2.76
CA LEU A 101 -7.76 -4.23 2.99
C LEU A 101 -8.36 -3.50 4.19
N VAL A 102 -7.50 -3.08 5.11
CA VAL A 102 -7.91 -2.34 6.29
C VAL A 102 -7.05 -1.08 6.43
N HIS A 103 -7.68 0.07 6.45
CA HIS A 103 -7.07 1.35 6.80
C HIS A 103 -7.52 1.70 8.22
N ARG A 104 -6.70 1.33 9.21
CA ARG A 104 -7.11 1.41 10.63
C ARG A 104 -7.41 2.81 11.11
N GLU A 105 -6.55 3.75 10.79
CA GLU A 105 -6.69 5.14 11.26
C GLU A 105 -7.90 5.83 10.64
N GLN A 106 -8.30 5.42 9.45
CA GLN A 106 -9.46 5.97 8.74
C GLN A 106 -10.73 5.18 9.02
N ASN A 107 -10.62 4.05 9.71
CA ASN A 107 -11.72 3.14 9.98
C ASN A 107 -12.41 2.67 8.68
N ILE A 108 -11.61 2.34 7.67
CA ILE A 108 -12.09 1.89 6.36
C ILE A 108 -11.67 0.44 6.16
N GLU A 109 -12.62 -0.38 5.74
CA GLU A 109 -12.36 -1.75 5.30
C GLU A 109 -12.89 -1.95 3.90
N GLN A 110 -12.13 -2.68 3.09
CA GLN A 110 -12.54 -3.01 1.73
C GLN A 110 -12.18 -4.46 1.44
N LEU A 111 -13.14 -5.19 0.88
CA LEU A 111 -12.94 -6.58 0.48
C LEU A 111 -12.88 -6.65 -1.04
N PHE A 112 -11.76 -7.17 -1.55
CA PHE A 112 -11.59 -7.45 -2.96
C PHE A 112 -11.90 -8.93 -3.18
N ASN A 113 -12.95 -9.23 -3.93
CA ASN A 113 -13.33 -10.60 -4.19
C ASN A 113 -12.39 -11.26 -5.19
N PRO A 114 -12.24 -12.60 -5.15
CA PRO A 114 -11.48 -13.31 -6.18
C PRO A 114 -12.04 -13.04 -7.57
N THR A 115 -11.15 -12.91 -8.55
CA THR A 115 -11.55 -12.59 -9.94
C THR A 115 -11.56 -13.79 -10.86
N LEU A 116 -11.40 -14.98 -10.32
CA LEU A 116 -11.44 -16.21 -11.12
C LEU A 116 -12.81 -16.87 -11.11
#